data_e4ecca30db7cc02a698edb98ff4d82e1
#
_entry.id   e4ecca30db7cc02a698edb98ff4d82e1
#
_cell.length_a   1.000
_cell.length_b   1.000
_cell.length_c   1.000
_cell.angle_alpha   90.00
_cell.angle_beta   90.00
_cell.angle_gamma   90.00
#
_symmetry.space_group_name_H-M   'P 1'
#
loop_
_entity.id
_entity.type
_entity.pdbx_description
1 polymer ?
#
loop_
_entity_poly.entity_id
_entity_poly.type
_entity_poly.pdbx_seq_one_letter_code
_entity_poly.pdbx_strand_id
1 'polypeptide(L)'
;MSSCRLCYDPARVDILIDYRPALRQRTGVGQYVHGLATSLAARLDAHDSLTLFSSSWKDRLPAAAIPDTKQVDARIPVSVLNLAWHRLEWPAIEALTHQHTDVVHSLHPLLIPSRSAARLVTVHDLYFLDRPEHTTAEIRRDYASLAPSHVSRADGVVVNSRYTGQLVTDRFRVDSARITVCYPGKPPWSRRPEPAVPGPILFLGTIEPRKNVGRLIEAYAAVTDRRPETPGLVIAGAMHMAREQLPSRVPANGNLTSRVSFSGYVDEAERKRLFSTASMLVLPSLEEGFGIPALEAMTIGLPVVASNRGALPEVVGDAGILIDPEDVGSLAAAIEQVLTDDHLRRSLSAKGVERAEQFSWHASAEALYGAYRAAAARKQRSAT
;
A
#
# COMPACT_ATOMS: atom_id res chain seq x y z
N MET A 1 -45.19 17.98 21.94
CA MET A 1 -43.77 18.12 21.49
C MET A 1 -43.25 16.73 21.23
N SER A 2 -43.35 16.32 19.98
CA SER A 2 -43.03 14.94 19.55
C SER A 2 -41.54 14.87 19.25
N SER A 3 -40.77 14.17 20.08
CA SER A 3 -39.38 13.86 19.82
C SER A 3 -39.33 12.86 18.68
N CYS A 4 -38.94 13.32 17.49
CA CYS A 4 -38.62 12.47 16.36
C CYS A 4 -37.37 11.64 16.75
N ARG A 5 -37.56 10.45 17.30
CA ARG A 5 -36.55 9.41 17.30
C ARG A 5 -36.38 9.05 15.85
N LEU A 6 -35.25 9.42 15.26
CA LEU A 6 -34.80 8.89 13.97
C LEU A 6 -34.95 7.36 14.08
N CYS A 7 -35.86 6.80 13.30
CA CYS A 7 -36.04 5.35 13.22
C CYS A 7 -34.71 4.79 12.69
N TYR A 8 -33.93 4.19 13.60
CA TYR A 8 -32.74 3.45 13.23
C TYR A 8 -33.19 2.20 12.46
N ASP A 9 -32.80 2.12 11.21
CA ASP A 9 -32.90 0.91 10.41
C ASP A 9 -31.65 0.04 10.69
N PRO A 10 -31.79 -1.10 11.39
CA PRO A 10 -30.64 -1.96 11.69
C PRO A 10 -29.95 -2.55 10.46
N ALA A 11 -30.55 -2.38 9.29
CA ALA A 11 -29.98 -2.79 8.01
C ALA A 11 -29.03 -1.74 7.42
N ARG A 12 -29.17 -0.44 7.75
CA ARG A 12 -28.41 0.67 7.18
C ARG A 12 -27.12 0.94 7.94
N VAL A 13 -26.03 1.23 7.21
CA VAL A 13 -24.74 1.69 7.77
C VAL A 13 -24.27 2.93 7.02
N ASP A 14 -24.10 4.04 7.73
CA ASP A 14 -23.52 5.28 7.22
C ASP A 14 -22.01 5.29 7.51
N ILE A 15 -21.19 5.22 6.44
CA ILE A 15 -19.73 5.04 6.49
C ILE A 15 -19.05 6.34 6.07
N LEU A 16 -18.01 6.73 6.80
CA LEU A 16 -17.11 7.81 6.41
C LEU A 16 -15.67 7.29 6.31
N ILE A 17 -15.02 7.58 5.20
CA ILE A 17 -13.62 7.23 4.94
C ILE A 17 -12.78 8.50 4.76
N ASP A 18 -11.61 8.54 5.42
CA ASP A 18 -10.58 9.55 5.14
C ASP A 18 -9.93 9.29 3.78
N TYR A 19 -10.32 10.08 2.79
CA TYR A 19 -9.86 9.93 1.42
C TYR A 19 -8.62 10.77 1.09
N ARG A 20 -8.11 11.56 2.04
CA ARG A 20 -6.95 12.45 1.86
C ARG A 20 -5.71 11.78 1.26
N PRO A 21 -5.33 10.53 1.63
CA PRO A 21 -4.16 9.88 1.05
C PRO A 21 -4.28 9.60 -0.45
N ALA A 22 -5.51 9.49 -1.01
CA ALA A 22 -5.75 9.24 -2.43
C ALA A 22 -5.81 10.51 -3.29
N LEU A 23 -5.75 11.70 -2.70
CA LEU A 23 -5.85 12.98 -3.42
C LEU A 23 -4.55 13.43 -4.06
N ARG A 24 -3.42 12.99 -3.53
CA ARG A 24 -2.09 13.29 -4.06
C ARG A 24 -1.69 12.27 -5.14
N GLN A 25 -0.41 12.16 -5.38
CA GLN A 25 0.14 11.14 -6.27
C GLN A 25 -0.33 9.74 -5.80
N ARG A 26 -1.08 9.04 -6.65
CA ARG A 26 -1.62 7.71 -6.35
C ARG A 26 -0.50 6.66 -6.44
N THR A 27 0.39 6.66 -5.46
CA THR A 27 1.42 5.64 -5.26
C THR A 27 1.08 4.85 -4.01
N GLY A 28 1.41 3.59 -3.95
CA GLY A 28 1.32 2.77 -2.74
C GLY A 28 0.01 2.96 -1.96
N VAL A 29 0.07 3.70 -0.85
CA VAL A 29 -1.08 3.96 0.04
C VAL A 29 -2.22 4.66 -0.70
N GLY A 30 -1.95 5.67 -1.53
CA GLY A 30 -3.00 6.38 -2.27
C GLY A 30 -3.74 5.48 -3.26
N GLN A 31 -3.03 4.57 -3.92
CA GLN A 31 -3.62 3.56 -4.80
C GLN A 31 -4.48 2.57 -4.02
N TYR A 32 -3.99 2.10 -2.87
CA TYR A 32 -4.74 1.23 -1.98
C TYR A 32 -6.05 1.88 -1.52
N VAL A 33 -5.98 3.11 -1.02
CA VAL A 33 -7.15 3.88 -0.55
C VAL A 33 -8.19 4.03 -1.65
N HIS A 34 -7.75 4.43 -2.86
CA HIS A 34 -8.66 4.61 -3.99
C HIS A 34 -9.31 3.29 -4.44
N GLY A 35 -8.52 2.22 -4.61
CA GLY A 35 -9.03 0.91 -5.03
C GLY A 35 -10.02 0.32 -4.02
N LEU A 36 -9.69 0.39 -2.73
CA LEU A 36 -10.55 -0.11 -1.68
C LEU A 36 -11.87 0.69 -1.57
N ALA A 37 -11.80 2.03 -1.60
CA ALA A 37 -12.99 2.89 -1.53
C ALA A 37 -13.89 2.73 -2.77
N THR A 38 -13.30 2.59 -3.97
CA THR A 38 -14.06 2.35 -5.21
C THR A 38 -14.80 1.02 -5.16
N SER A 39 -14.12 -0.04 -4.75
CA SER A 39 -14.73 -1.37 -4.65
C SER A 39 -15.76 -1.45 -3.52
N LEU A 40 -15.53 -0.74 -2.42
CA LEU A 40 -16.51 -0.63 -1.36
C LEU A 40 -17.78 0.10 -1.83
N ALA A 41 -17.65 1.22 -2.55
CA ALA A 41 -18.79 1.95 -3.10
C ALA A 41 -19.66 1.05 -4.02
N ALA A 42 -19.02 0.23 -4.86
CA ALA A 42 -19.71 -0.71 -5.74
C ALA A 42 -20.35 -1.90 -4.99
N ARG A 43 -19.91 -2.15 -3.73
CA ARG A 43 -20.40 -3.26 -2.89
C ARG A 43 -21.60 -2.88 -2.02
N LEU A 44 -21.74 -1.61 -1.66
CA LEU A 44 -22.73 -1.15 -0.70
C LEU A 44 -24.15 -1.53 -1.09
N ASP A 45 -24.97 -1.85 -0.09
CA ASP A 45 -26.39 -2.07 -0.27
C ASP A 45 -27.10 -0.73 -0.52
N ALA A 46 -28.29 -0.77 -1.16
CA ALA A 46 -29.02 0.46 -1.58
C ALA A 46 -29.38 1.43 -0.41
N HIS A 47 -29.38 0.93 0.80
CA HIS A 47 -29.69 1.73 1.98
C HIS A 47 -28.46 2.32 2.68
N ASP A 48 -27.25 1.82 2.35
CA ASP A 48 -26.01 2.30 2.93
C ASP A 48 -25.52 3.59 2.29
N SER A 49 -24.64 4.30 2.97
CA SER A 49 -23.99 5.44 2.37
C SER A 49 -22.49 5.48 2.65
N LEU A 50 -21.71 5.87 1.64
CA LEU A 50 -20.29 6.13 1.76
C LEU A 50 -20.02 7.62 1.59
N THR A 51 -19.39 8.22 2.58
CA THR A 51 -18.90 9.58 2.55
C THR A 51 -17.38 9.59 2.44
N LEU A 52 -16.86 10.25 1.41
CA LEU A 52 -15.45 10.52 1.25
C LEU A 52 -15.13 11.85 1.92
N PHE A 53 -14.24 11.82 2.92
CA PHE A 53 -13.82 13.01 3.65
C PHE A 53 -12.47 13.53 3.15
N SER A 54 -12.40 14.84 2.97
CA SER A 54 -11.15 15.59 2.75
C SER A 54 -11.14 16.86 3.57
N SER A 55 -9.93 17.37 3.85
CA SER A 55 -9.73 18.66 4.50
C SER A 55 -8.65 19.50 3.81
N SER A 56 -8.09 19.05 2.67
CA SER A 56 -6.97 19.71 2.02
C SER A 56 -7.38 21.03 1.34
N TRP A 57 -6.55 22.06 1.48
CA TRP A 57 -6.69 23.31 0.73
C TRP A 57 -6.13 23.21 -0.68
N LYS A 58 -5.06 22.44 -0.84
CA LYS A 58 -4.31 22.31 -2.10
C LYS A 58 -4.85 21.17 -2.95
N ASP A 59 -4.99 20.02 -2.34
CA ASP A 59 -5.40 18.79 -3.01
C ASP A 59 -6.90 18.61 -2.76
N ARG A 60 -7.73 19.17 -3.65
CA ARG A 60 -9.18 19.17 -3.52
C ARG A 60 -9.78 17.83 -3.92
N LEU A 61 -10.85 17.46 -3.25
CA LEU A 61 -11.65 16.30 -3.63
C LEU A 61 -12.35 16.58 -4.96
N PRO A 62 -12.03 15.85 -6.06
CA PRO A 62 -12.69 16.04 -7.34
C PRO A 62 -14.18 15.75 -7.23
N ALA A 63 -15.03 16.53 -7.90
CA ALA A 63 -16.43 16.17 -8.06
C ALA A 63 -16.50 14.78 -8.71
N ALA A 64 -17.27 13.87 -8.11
CA ALA A 64 -17.35 12.47 -8.55
C ALA A 64 -16.01 11.71 -8.52
N ALA A 65 -15.19 11.90 -7.48
CA ALA A 65 -13.97 11.12 -7.26
C ALA A 65 -14.23 9.61 -7.31
N ILE A 66 -15.37 9.19 -6.76
CA ILE A 66 -15.97 7.84 -6.87
C ILE A 66 -17.47 8.04 -7.09
N PRO A 67 -18.08 7.41 -8.11
CA PRO A 67 -19.53 7.47 -8.33
C PRO A 67 -20.33 7.04 -7.09
N ASP A 68 -21.54 7.55 -6.95
CA ASP A 68 -22.52 7.18 -5.91
C ASP A 68 -22.02 7.38 -4.47
N THR A 69 -21.03 8.26 -4.26
CA THR A 69 -20.52 8.60 -2.93
C THR A 69 -20.85 10.05 -2.56
N LYS A 70 -21.11 10.27 -1.27
CA LYS A 70 -21.15 11.62 -0.70
C LYS A 70 -19.74 12.16 -0.53
N GLN A 71 -19.60 13.47 -0.60
CA GLN A 71 -18.29 14.11 -0.49
C GLN A 71 -18.35 15.27 0.53
N VAL A 72 -17.40 15.29 1.45
CA VAL A 72 -17.21 16.38 2.40
C VAL A 72 -15.78 16.88 2.31
N ASP A 73 -15.61 18.14 1.94
CA ASP A 73 -14.31 18.80 1.86
C ASP A 73 -14.29 19.99 2.84
N ALA A 74 -13.75 19.76 4.02
CA ALA A 74 -13.80 20.71 5.15
C ALA A 74 -12.89 21.93 5.00
N ARG A 75 -11.99 21.95 4.01
CA ARG A 75 -11.07 23.06 3.69
C ARG A 75 -10.21 23.54 4.87
N ILE A 76 -9.87 22.67 5.77
CA ILE A 76 -8.98 22.96 6.89
C ILE A 76 -7.56 22.51 6.50
N PRO A 77 -6.51 23.29 6.76
CA PRO A 77 -5.15 22.84 6.52
C PRO A 77 -4.88 21.49 7.21
N VAL A 78 -4.37 20.50 6.44
CA VAL A 78 -4.19 19.13 6.93
C VAL A 78 -3.35 19.08 8.20
N SER A 79 -2.28 19.88 8.29
CA SER A 79 -1.42 19.95 9.48
C SER A 79 -2.15 20.45 10.73
N VAL A 80 -3.05 21.41 10.57
CA VAL A 80 -3.87 21.95 11.68
C VAL A 80 -4.87 20.91 12.15
N LEU A 81 -5.58 20.29 11.21
CA LEU A 81 -6.57 19.24 11.54
C LEU A 81 -5.90 18.02 12.16
N ASN A 82 -4.76 17.58 11.63
CA ASN A 82 -4.01 16.45 12.19
C ASN A 82 -3.52 16.75 13.61
N LEU A 83 -3.01 17.96 13.87
CA LEU A 83 -2.63 18.36 15.22
C LEU A 83 -3.82 18.30 16.20
N ALA A 84 -4.96 18.88 15.79
CA ALA A 84 -6.17 18.89 16.59
C ALA A 84 -6.71 17.46 16.85
N TRP A 85 -6.78 16.64 15.82
CA TRP A 85 -7.28 15.27 15.94
C TRP A 85 -6.36 14.35 16.73
N HIS A 86 -5.05 14.42 16.47
CA HIS A 86 -4.11 13.48 17.06
C HIS A 86 -3.72 13.84 18.49
N ARG A 87 -3.75 15.13 18.87
CA ARG A 87 -3.32 15.61 20.18
C ARG A 87 -4.46 16.04 21.09
N LEU A 88 -5.53 16.60 20.52
CA LEU A 88 -6.64 17.15 21.28
C LEU A 88 -7.91 16.29 21.14
N GLU A 89 -7.93 15.33 20.23
CA GLU A 89 -9.10 14.50 19.85
C GLU A 89 -10.34 15.38 19.56
N TRP A 90 -10.14 16.55 18.95
CA TRP A 90 -11.18 17.54 18.65
C TRP A 90 -10.86 18.26 17.32
N PRO A 91 -11.88 18.70 16.55
CA PRO A 91 -13.32 18.42 16.73
C PRO A 91 -13.70 17.00 16.34
N ALA A 92 -14.80 16.49 16.86
CA ALA A 92 -15.37 15.24 16.37
C ALA A 92 -15.81 15.38 14.91
N ILE A 93 -15.71 14.31 14.13
CA ILE A 93 -15.98 14.32 12.68
C ILE A 93 -17.40 14.79 12.37
N GLU A 94 -18.38 14.47 13.21
CA GLU A 94 -19.78 14.87 13.05
C GLU A 94 -19.95 16.40 13.08
N ALA A 95 -19.08 17.11 13.80
CA ALA A 95 -19.09 18.59 13.81
C ALA A 95 -18.57 19.20 12.51
N LEU A 96 -17.77 18.46 11.73
CA LEU A 96 -17.23 18.92 10.44
C LEU A 96 -18.13 18.51 9.27
N THR A 97 -18.83 17.40 9.39
CA THR A 97 -19.66 16.83 8.32
C THR A 97 -21.14 17.20 8.44
N HIS A 98 -21.58 17.56 9.65
CA HIS A 98 -23.00 17.78 9.99
C HIS A 98 -23.90 16.59 9.62
N GLN A 99 -23.35 15.37 9.67
CA GLN A 99 -24.03 14.13 9.29
C GLN A 99 -23.88 13.10 10.41
N HIS A 100 -24.88 12.22 10.52
CA HIS A 100 -24.75 10.99 11.29
C HIS A 100 -23.78 10.06 10.59
N THR A 101 -23.00 9.32 11.37
CA THR A 101 -22.02 8.36 10.88
C THR A 101 -21.95 7.19 11.85
N ASP A 102 -22.12 5.97 11.36
CA ASP A 102 -22.00 4.74 12.16
C ASP A 102 -20.56 4.25 12.24
N VAL A 103 -19.80 4.49 11.18
CA VAL A 103 -18.41 4.05 11.05
C VAL A 103 -17.53 5.16 10.49
N VAL A 104 -16.44 5.45 11.17
CA VAL A 104 -15.37 6.34 10.70
C VAL A 104 -14.10 5.53 10.50
N HIS A 105 -13.59 5.51 9.28
CA HIS A 105 -12.37 4.79 8.95
C HIS A 105 -11.24 5.74 8.57
N SER A 106 -10.21 5.76 9.41
CA SER A 106 -8.93 6.40 9.12
C SER A 106 -8.03 5.45 8.34
N LEU A 107 -7.66 5.81 7.14
CA LEU A 107 -6.79 4.98 6.29
C LEU A 107 -5.29 5.16 6.62
N HIS A 108 -5.00 5.45 7.88
CA HIS A 108 -3.69 5.47 8.53
C HIS A 108 -3.85 5.07 10.02
N PRO A 109 -2.76 4.81 10.78
CA PRO A 109 -2.85 4.21 12.12
C PRO A 109 -3.36 5.15 13.23
N LEU A 110 -3.77 6.37 12.91
CA LEU A 110 -4.25 7.33 13.90
C LEU A 110 -5.77 7.53 13.78
N LEU A 111 -6.48 7.50 14.91
CA LEU A 111 -7.93 7.64 14.96
C LEU A 111 -8.40 9.03 14.56
N ILE A 112 -9.52 9.07 13.86
CA ILE A 112 -10.34 10.28 13.70
C ILE A 112 -11.30 10.35 14.88
N PRO A 113 -11.41 11.48 15.59
CA PRO A 113 -12.33 11.65 16.70
C PRO A 113 -13.78 11.56 16.24
N SER A 114 -14.60 10.79 16.96
CA SER A 114 -16.04 10.68 16.75
C SER A 114 -16.74 10.58 18.10
N ARG A 115 -17.97 11.08 18.20
CA ARG A 115 -18.80 11.00 19.40
C ARG A 115 -19.47 9.64 19.54
N SER A 116 -19.96 9.09 18.44
CA SER A 116 -20.83 7.91 18.43
C SER A 116 -20.40 6.81 17.48
N ALA A 117 -19.68 7.14 16.39
CA ALA A 117 -19.30 6.15 15.38
C ALA A 117 -18.27 5.14 15.90
N ALA A 118 -18.35 3.93 15.39
CA ALA A 118 -17.26 2.97 15.49
C ALA A 118 -16.05 3.48 14.71
N ARG A 119 -14.86 3.45 15.31
CA ARG A 119 -13.62 4.02 14.75
C ARG A 119 -12.69 2.93 14.30
N LEU A 120 -12.42 2.88 13.01
CA LEU A 120 -11.45 1.96 12.43
C LEU A 120 -10.20 2.69 11.98
N VAL A 121 -9.09 1.98 11.97
CA VAL A 121 -7.81 2.46 11.45
C VAL A 121 -7.24 1.44 10.46
N THR A 122 -6.45 1.93 9.48
CA THR A 122 -5.64 1.04 8.64
C THR A 122 -4.16 1.13 9.04
N VAL A 123 -3.53 -0.02 9.16
CA VAL A 123 -2.07 -0.15 9.35
C VAL A 123 -1.49 -0.79 8.10
N HIS A 124 -0.64 -0.05 7.36
CA HIS A 124 -0.01 -0.52 6.12
C HIS A 124 1.29 -1.26 6.37
N ASP A 125 2.10 -0.79 7.30
CA ASP A 125 3.31 -1.40 7.83
C ASP A 125 3.63 -0.81 9.21
N LEU A 126 4.64 -1.32 9.88
CA LEU A 126 5.13 -0.80 11.17
C LEU A 126 6.60 -0.36 11.11
N TYR A 127 7.15 -0.18 9.91
CA TYR A 127 8.54 0.22 9.73
C TYR A 127 8.89 1.55 10.43
N PHE A 128 7.92 2.44 10.55
CA PHE A 128 8.07 3.71 11.27
C PHE A 128 8.37 3.55 12.78
N LEU A 129 8.09 2.39 13.37
CA LEU A 129 8.46 2.08 14.75
C LEU A 129 9.92 1.66 14.88
N ASP A 130 10.44 0.92 13.91
CA ASP A 130 11.78 0.35 13.96
C ASP A 130 12.83 1.34 13.43
N ARG A 131 12.44 2.16 12.46
CA ARG A 131 13.30 3.13 11.78
C ARG A 131 12.61 4.48 11.57
N PRO A 132 12.23 5.18 12.64
CA PRO A 132 11.54 6.46 12.55
C PRO A 132 12.34 7.50 11.77
N GLU A 133 13.69 7.44 11.81
CA GLU A 133 14.59 8.33 11.08
C GLU A 133 14.45 8.24 9.55
N HIS A 134 13.96 7.12 9.02
CA HIS A 134 13.75 6.90 7.60
C HIS A 134 12.36 7.37 7.11
N THR A 135 11.60 8.02 7.99
CA THR A 135 10.23 8.47 7.67
C THR A 135 10.13 9.99 7.62
N THR A 136 9.01 10.50 7.13
CA THR A 136 8.76 11.95 7.12
C THR A 136 8.68 12.52 8.55
N ALA A 137 8.93 13.81 8.70
CA ALA A 137 8.89 14.47 10.01
C ALA A 137 7.53 14.29 10.72
N GLU A 138 6.43 14.28 9.98
CA GLU A 138 5.09 14.07 10.51
C GLU A 138 4.92 12.64 11.03
N ILE A 139 5.27 11.63 10.23
CA ILE A 139 5.19 10.22 10.64
C ILE A 139 6.08 9.96 11.86
N ARG A 140 7.31 10.45 11.85
CA ARG A 140 8.24 10.28 12.96
C ARG A 140 7.72 10.90 14.27
N ARG A 141 7.11 12.10 14.17
CA ARG A 141 6.58 12.81 15.35
C ARG A 141 5.31 12.16 15.91
N ASP A 142 4.38 11.79 15.03
CA ASP A 142 3.03 11.42 15.43
C ASP A 142 2.80 9.90 15.42
N TYR A 143 3.22 9.18 14.38
CA TYR A 143 2.90 7.75 14.28
C TYR A 143 3.64 6.92 15.33
N ALA A 144 4.95 7.13 15.47
CA ALA A 144 5.74 6.36 16.44
C ALA A 144 5.23 6.53 17.89
N SER A 145 4.76 7.74 18.24
CA SER A 145 4.30 8.04 19.60
C SER A 145 2.83 7.70 19.85
N LEU A 146 1.95 7.83 18.87
CA LEU A 146 0.51 7.78 19.04
C LEU A 146 -0.12 6.49 18.51
N ALA A 147 0.44 5.87 17.47
CA ALA A 147 -0.15 4.69 16.84
C ALA A 147 -0.41 3.54 17.84
N PRO A 148 0.50 3.20 18.78
CA PRO A 148 0.22 2.15 19.75
C PRO A 148 -1.08 2.36 20.52
N SER A 149 -1.30 3.58 21.03
CA SER A 149 -2.51 3.95 21.77
C SER A 149 -3.75 4.02 20.86
N HIS A 150 -3.63 4.62 19.67
CA HIS A 150 -4.75 4.77 18.75
C HIS A 150 -5.22 3.43 18.20
N VAL A 151 -4.30 2.57 17.77
CA VAL A 151 -4.62 1.24 17.23
C VAL A 151 -5.22 0.34 18.31
N SER A 152 -4.71 0.38 19.54
CA SER A 152 -5.28 -0.42 20.64
C SER A 152 -6.70 0.01 21.00
N ARG A 153 -7.05 1.30 20.88
CA ARG A 153 -8.38 1.87 21.16
C ARG A 153 -9.36 1.81 19.97
N ALA A 154 -8.90 1.43 18.78
CA ALA A 154 -9.75 1.32 17.60
C ALA A 154 -10.80 0.20 17.78
N ASP A 155 -12.03 0.43 17.32
CA ASP A 155 -13.09 -0.58 17.33
C ASP A 155 -12.83 -1.71 16.30
N GLY A 156 -11.98 -1.45 15.29
CA GLY A 156 -11.46 -2.41 14.33
C GLY A 156 -10.16 -1.91 13.70
N VAL A 157 -9.32 -2.86 13.27
CA VAL A 157 -8.04 -2.59 12.61
C VAL A 157 -8.03 -3.28 11.25
N VAL A 158 -7.79 -2.52 10.21
CA VAL A 158 -7.63 -3.03 8.84
C VAL A 158 -6.14 -3.10 8.52
N VAL A 159 -5.72 -4.18 7.90
CA VAL A 159 -4.34 -4.39 7.46
C VAL A 159 -4.32 -4.86 6.01
N ASN A 160 -3.23 -4.61 5.30
CA ASN A 160 -3.07 -4.97 3.90
C ASN A 160 -2.42 -6.34 3.66
N SER A 161 -2.00 -7.05 4.75
CA SER A 161 -1.44 -8.39 4.70
C SER A 161 -1.60 -9.10 6.04
N ARG A 162 -1.51 -10.43 6.04
CA ARG A 162 -1.45 -11.23 7.28
C ARG A 162 -0.19 -10.93 8.07
N TYR A 163 0.93 -10.71 7.36
CA TYR A 163 2.18 -10.29 7.97
C TYR A 163 2.00 -9.03 8.81
N THR A 164 1.43 -7.96 8.23
CA THR A 164 1.13 -6.73 8.99
C THR A 164 0.15 -6.98 10.13
N GLY A 165 -0.86 -7.85 9.93
CA GLY A 165 -1.80 -8.24 10.97
C GLY A 165 -1.12 -8.90 12.17
N GLN A 166 -0.17 -9.81 11.92
CA GLN A 166 0.62 -10.45 12.97
C GLN A 166 1.46 -9.41 13.73
N LEU A 167 2.13 -8.50 13.04
CA LEU A 167 2.90 -7.42 13.67
C LEU A 167 2.02 -6.54 14.55
N VAL A 168 0.80 -6.20 14.12
CA VAL A 168 -0.18 -5.42 14.92
C VAL A 168 -0.57 -6.18 16.19
N THR A 169 -0.85 -7.49 16.07
CA THR A 169 -1.15 -8.34 17.23
C THR A 169 0.02 -8.34 18.22
N ASP A 170 1.23 -8.57 17.75
CA ASP A 170 2.40 -8.74 18.58
C ASP A 170 2.84 -7.43 19.25
N ARG A 171 2.84 -6.33 18.51
CA ARG A 171 3.39 -5.05 18.97
C ARG A 171 2.38 -4.20 19.71
N PHE A 172 1.10 -4.21 19.30
CA PHE A 172 0.05 -3.37 19.88
C PHE A 172 -0.93 -4.14 20.77
N ARG A 173 -0.75 -5.48 20.89
CA ARG A 173 -1.61 -6.35 21.70
C ARG A 173 -3.08 -6.26 21.29
N VAL A 174 -3.35 -6.08 20.00
CA VAL A 174 -4.70 -6.05 19.46
C VAL A 174 -5.21 -7.48 19.31
N ASP A 175 -6.43 -7.73 19.78
CA ASP A 175 -7.11 -9.01 19.56
C ASP A 175 -7.29 -9.28 18.06
N SER A 176 -6.89 -10.45 17.60
CA SER A 176 -7.00 -10.87 16.20
C SER A 176 -8.44 -10.81 15.67
N ALA A 177 -9.45 -10.98 16.53
CA ALA A 177 -10.87 -10.82 16.19
C ALA A 177 -11.26 -9.38 15.78
N ARG A 178 -10.41 -8.40 16.07
CA ARG A 178 -10.58 -7.00 15.64
C ARG A 178 -9.76 -6.66 14.41
N ILE A 179 -8.93 -7.58 13.91
CA ILE A 179 -8.07 -7.36 12.75
C ILE A 179 -8.74 -7.95 11.50
N THR A 180 -8.85 -7.13 10.46
CA THR A 180 -9.38 -7.55 9.16
C THR A 180 -8.33 -7.34 8.09
N VAL A 181 -8.00 -8.41 7.36
CA VAL A 181 -7.06 -8.33 6.24
C VAL A 181 -7.82 -7.94 4.98
N CYS A 182 -7.45 -6.81 4.40
CA CYS A 182 -7.95 -6.32 3.14
C CYS A 182 -6.78 -6.16 2.16
N TYR A 183 -6.52 -7.19 1.37
CA TYR A 183 -5.42 -7.15 0.39
C TYR A 183 -5.65 -6.09 -0.68
N PRO A 184 -4.60 -5.41 -1.18
CA PRO A 184 -4.67 -4.73 -2.46
C PRO A 184 -5.12 -5.70 -3.55
N GLY A 185 -6.05 -5.27 -4.39
CA GLY A 185 -6.47 -6.06 -5.55
C GLY A 185 -5.55 -5.84 -6.75
N LYS A 186 -5.49 -6.82 -7.64
CA LYS A 186 -4.75 -6.70 -8.89
C LYS A 186 -5.29 -5.55 -9.74
N PRO A 187 -4.43 -4.85 -10.51
CA PRO A 187 -4.91 -3.85 -11.46
C PRO A 187 -5.67 -4.50 -12.63
N PRO A 188 -6.56 -3.74 -13.33
CA PRO A 188 -7.29 -4.24 -14.49
C PRO A 188 -6.42 -4.26 -15.76
N TRP A 189 -5.21 -4.81 -15.64
CA TRP A 189 -4.27 -4.90 -16.74
C TRP A 189 -4.32 -6.28 -17.39
N SER A 190 -4.23 -6.31 -18.71
CA SER A 190 -4.16 -7.54 -19.48
C SER A 190 -2.76 -8.14 -19.39
N ARG A 191 -2.68 -9.47 -19.45
CA ARG A 191 -1.41 -10.18 -19.60
C ARG A 191 -0.66 -9.62 -20.81
N ARG A 192 0.62 -9.35 -20.65
CA ARG A 192 1.50 -8.93 -21.77
C ARG A 192 1.79 -10.09 -22.70
N PRO A 193 2.03 -9.85 -23.99
CA PRO A 193 2.67 -10.83 -24.84
C PRO A 193 4.05 -11.20 -24.29
N GLU A 194 4.55 -12.38 -24.61
CA GLU A 194 5.89 -12.78 -24.18
C GLU A 194 6.90 -11.73 -24.69
N PRO A 195 7.70 -11.11 -23.82
CA PRO A 195 8.55 -10.00 -24.26
C PRO A 195 9.62 -10.52 -25.21
N ALA A 196 9.86 -9.75 -26.27
CA ALA A 196 11.07 -9.91 -27.04
C ALA A 196 12.26 -9.63 -26.08
N VAL A 197 13.04 -10.65 -25.78
CA VAL A 197 14.23 -10.55 -24.94
C VAL A 197 15.30 -9.76 -25.71
N PRO A 198 16.06 -8.86 -25.07
CA PRO A 198 16.12 -8.60 -23.64
C PRO A 198 15.59 -7.20 -23.27
N GLY A 199 14.49 -7.15 -22.50
CA GLY A 199 14.04 -5.91 -21.85
C GLY A 199 14.88 -5.58 -20.60
N PRO A 200 14.76 -4.36 -20.04
CA PRO A 200 15.50 -3.96 -18.85
C PRO A 200 15.09 -4.76 -17.61
N ILE A 201 16.00 -4.86 -16.65
CA ILE A 201 15.68 -5.26 -15.28
C ILE A 201 15.01 -4.06 -14.61
N LEU A 202 13.88 -4.25 -13.94
CA LEU A 202 13.10 -3.17 -13.35
C LEU A 202 13.09 -3.26 -11.83
N PHE A 203 13.36 -2.15 -11.16
CA PHE A 203 12.96 -1.88 -9.80
C PHE A 203 11.89 -0.78 -9.82
N LEU A 204 10.81 -0.94 -9.06
CA LEU A 204 9.78 0.08 -8.90
C LEU A 204 9.44 0.29 -7.43
N GLY A 205 9.55 1.54 -6.96
CA GLY A 205 9.21 1.95 -5.60
C GLY A 205 9.95 3.21 -5.17
N THR A 206 9.51 3.83 -4.09
CA THR A 206 10.23 4.95 -3.48
C THR A 206 11.64 4.52 -3.10
N ILE A 207 12.64 5.31 -3.50
CA ILE A 207 14.05 5.00 -3.21
C ILE A 207 14.36 5.50 -1.80
N GLU A 208 14.35 4.55 -0.87
CA GLU A 208 14.58 4.73 0.56
C GLU A 208 15.35 3.53 1.13
N PRO A 209 15.99 3.62 2.30
CA PRO A 209 16.89 2.58 2.81
C PRO A 209 16.25 1.18 2.87
N ARG A 210 14.97 1.06 3.28
CA ARG A 210 14.29 -0.24 3.38
C ARG A 210 14.10 -0.95 2.04
N LYS A 211 14.12 -0.22 0.93
CA LYS A 211 13.98 -0.78 -0.42
C LYS A 211 15.27 -1.40 -0.96
N ASN A 212 16.39 -1.17 -0.27
CA ASN A 212 17.66 -1.87 -0.49
C ASN A 212 18.22 -1.77 -1.91
N VAL A 213 17.97 -0.63 -2.56
CA VAL A 213 18.42 -0.37 -3.95
C VAL A 213 19.92 -0.48 -4.11
N GLY A 214 20.68 -0.18 -3.04
CA GLY A 214 22.14 -0.30 -3.06
C GLY A 214 22.60 -1.73 -3.36
N ARG A 215 22.07 -2.73 -2.63
CA ARG A 215 22.42 -4.14 -2.90
C ARG A 215 21.92 -4.64 -4.25
N LEU A 216 20.82 -4.09 -4.77
CA LEU A 216 20.39 -4.38 -6.14
C LEU A 216 21.44 -3.93 -7.16
N ILE A 217 22.00 -2.73 -6.99
CA ILE A 217 23.05 -2.21 -7.88
C ILE A 217 24.32 -3.06 -7.76
N GLU A 218 24.69 -3.49 -6.55
CA GLU A 218 25.84 -4.38 -6.32
C GLU A 218 25.62 -5.76 -7.00
N ALA A 219 24.46 -6.34 -6.86
CA ALA A 219 24.10 -7.62 -7.50
C ALA A 219 24.09 -7.48 -9.02
N TYR A 220 23.52 -6.40 -9.54
CA TYR A 220 23.51 -6.09 -10.97
C TYR A 220 24.94 -5.94 -11.51
N ALA A 221 25.83 -5.27 -10.78
CA ALA A 221 27.24 -5.16 -11.12
C ALA A 221 27.90 -6.54 -11.24
N ALA A 222 27.69 -7.40 -10.23
CA ALA A 222 28.26 -8.74 -10.24
C ALA A 222 27.74 -9.62 -11.40
N VAL A 223 26.49 -9.41 -11.84
CA VAL A 223 25.96 -10.08 -13.05
C VAL A 223 26.60 -9.53 -14.31
N THR A 224 26.72 -8.21 -14.45
CA THR A 224 27.29 -7.58 -15.65
C THR A 224 28.78 -7.87 -15.82
N ASP A 225 29.54 -8.05 -14.75
CA ASP A 225 30.93 -8.46 -14.78
C ASP A 225 31.11 -9.87 -15.38
N ARG A 226 30.17 -10.77 -15.12
CA ARG A 226 30.19 -12.15 -15.67
C ARG A 226 29.53 -12.24 -17.04
N ARG A 227 28.56 -11.37 -17.31
CA ARG A 227 27.69 -11.37 -18.50
C ARG A 227 27.57 -9.96 -19.07
N PRO A 228 28.50 -9.53 -19.93
CA PRO A 228 28.47 -8.16 -20.50
C PRO A 228 27.23 -7.84 -21.33
N GLU A 229 26.48 -8.85 -21.81
CA GLU A 229 25.23 -8.70 -22.53
C GLU A 229 23.99 -8.45 -21.64
N THR A 230 24.14 -8.44 -20.31
CA THR A 230 23.06 -8.19 -19.38
C THR A 230 22.30 -6.90 -19.72
N PRO A 231 20.96 -6.92 -19.79
CA PRO A 231 20.16 -5.72 -20.06
C PRO A 231 20.35 -4.63 -19.01
N GLY A 232 20.01 -3.38 -19.36
CA GLY A 232 20.08 -2.25 -18.43
C GLY A 232 19.19 -2.42 -17.20
N LEU A 233 19.55 -1.77 -16.10
CA LEU A 233 18.76 -1.68 -14.88
C LEU A 233 18.03 -0.33 -14.84
N VAL A 234 16.69 -0.38 -14.73
CA VAL A 234 15.83 0.80 -14.54
C VAL A 234 15.35 0.85 -13.10
N ILE A 235 15.68 1.92 -12.41
CA ILE A 235 15.23 2.20 -11.03
C ILE A 235 14.22 3.33 -11.11
N ALA A 236 12.93 2.97 -10.95
CA ALA A 236 11.81 3.90 -11.07
C ALA A 236 11.18 4.18 -9.71
N GLY A 237 11.02 5.47 -9.40
CA GLY A 237 10.41 5.96 -8.16
C GLY A 237 11.01 7.24 -7.65
N ALA A 238 10.26 7.94 -6.79
CA ALA A 238 10.73 9.14 -6.14
C ALA A 238 11.91 8.84 -5.19
N MET A 239 12.91 9.70 -5.19
CA MET A 239 14.08 9.56 -4.31
C MET A 239 13.84 10.29 -2.98
N HIS A 240 13.81 9.53 -1.89
CA HIS A 240 13.65 10.06 -0.53
C HIS A 240 14.92 9.93 0.31
N MET A 241 16.03 9.58 -0.31
CA MET A 241 17.35 9.56 0.29
C MET A 241 18.35 10.32 -0.60
N ALA A 242 19.42 10.82 -0.01
CA ALA A 242 20.47 11.47 -0.80
C ALA A 242 21.15 10.43 -1.74
N ARG A 243 21.42 10.82 -2.96
CA ARG A 243 22.02 9.92 -3.98
C ARG A 243 23.41 9.40 -3.55
N GLU A 244 24.11 10.20 -2.74
CA GLU A 244 25.42 9.88 -2.16
C GLU A 244 25.34 8.77 -1.10
N GLN A 245 24.15 8.48 -0.58
CA GLN A 245 23.89 7.37 0.35
C GLN A 245 23.67 6.04 -0.37
N LEU A 246 23.47 6.05 -1.70
CA LEU A 246 23.59 4.84 -2.50
C LEU A 246 25.06 4.43 -2.51
N PRO A 247 25.37 3.12 -2.38
CA PRO A 247 26.77 2.66 -2.40
C PRO A 247 27.51 3.26 -3.60
N SER A 248 28.63 3.88 -3.35
CA SER A 248 29.52 4.46 -4.38
C SER A 248 30.20 3.40 -5.27
N ARG A 249 29.87 2.15 -5.11
CA ARG A 249 30.25 1.02 -5.95
C ARG A 249 29.35 0.89 -7.19
N VAL A 250 29.06 1.99 -7.83
CA VAL A 250 29.05 1.94 -9.30
C VAL A 250 30.52 1.69 -9.64
N PRO A 251 30.95 0.53 -10.15
CA PRO A 251 32.34 0.23 -10.33
C PRO A 251 33.04 1.37 -11.07
N ALA A 252 34.24 1.72 -10.61
CA ALA A 252 35.05 2.78 -11.22
C ALA A 252 35.36 2.55 -12.72
N ASN A 253 34.98 1.43 -13.25
CA ASN A 253 35.20 0.98 -14.62
C ASN A 253 34.21 1.53 -15.64
N GLY A 254 33.59 2.69 -15.41
CA GLY A 254 32.92 3.49 -16.46
C GLY A 254 31.70 2.87 -17.16
N ASN A 255 31.47 1.57 -17.05
CA ASN A 255 30.50 0.82 -17.85
C ASN A 255 29.10 0.73 -17.19
N LEU A 256 28.97 0.91 -15.87
CA LEU A 256 27.70 0.76 -15.16
C LEU A 256 26.88 2.04 -15.15
N THR A 257 27.50 3.21 -15.14
CA THR A 257 26.78 4.52 -15.13
C THR A 257 25.88 4.71 -16.34
N SER A 258 26.24 4.10 -17.50
CA SER A 258 25.42 4.12 -18.72
C SER A 258 24.29 3.07 -18.73
N ARG A 259 24.36 2.06 -17.85
CA ARG A 259 23.42 0.92 -17.83
C ARG A 259 22.42 0.97 -16.68
N VAL A 260 22.64 1.80 -15.67
CA VAL A 260 21.72 2.02 -14.56
C VAL A 260 21.04 3.38 -14.72
N SER A 261 19.75 3.39 -14.93
CA SER A 261 18.97 4.60 -15.11
C SER A 261 18.00 4.82 -13.94
N PHE A 262 17.87 6.08 -13.51
CA PHE A 262 16.92 6.52 -12.51
C PHE A 262 15.85 7.35 -13.19
N SER A 263 14.61 6.83 -13.24
CA SER A 263 13.49 7.52 -13.92
C SER A 263 12.81 8.57 -13.05
N GLY A 264 13.10 8.62 -11.73
CA GLY A 264 12.32 9.43 -10.81
C GLY A 264 10.88 8.91 -10.67
N TYR A 265 9.96 9.79 -10.25
CA TYR A 265 8.54 9.46 -10.18
C TYR A 265 8.00 9.12 -11.57
N VAL A 266 7.22 8.05 -11.66
CA VAL A 266 6.56 7.61 -12.89
C VAL A 266 5.04 7.61 -12.69
N ASP A 267 4.31 8.13 -13.66
CA ASP A 267 2.85 8.07 -13.69
C ASP A 267 2.34 6.66 -14.05
N GLU A 268 1.03 6.49 -14.08
CA GLU A 268 0.42 5.18 -14.36
C GLU A 268 0.75 4.68 -15.79
N ALA A 269 0.76 5.56 -16.77
CA ALA A 269 1.04 5.21 -18.16
C ALA A 269 2.49 4.74 -18.34
N GLU A 270 3.43 5.49 -17.78
CA GLU A 270 4.84 5.13 -17.82
C GLU A 270 5.13 3.89 -16.98
N ARG A 271 4.48 3.74 -15.83
CA ARG A 271 4.57 2.52 -15.00
C ARG A 271 4.15 1.29 -15.80
N LYS A 272 2.98 1.34 -16.46
CA LYS A 272 2.49 0.25 -17.31
C LYS A 272 3.45 -0.05 -18.46
N ARG A 273 4.04 0.99 -19.07
CA ARG A 273 5.04 0.84 -20.13
C ARG A 273 6.29 0.11 -19.61
N LEU A 274 6.82 0.53 -18.46
CA LEU A 274 8.00 -0.09 -17.84
C LEU A 274 7.74 -1.58 -17.54
N PHE A 275 6.62 -1.90 -16.93
CA PHE A 275 6.23 -3.28 -16.66
C PHE A 275 6.13 -4.11 -17.96
N SER A 276 5.52 -3.56 -19.02
CA SER A 276 5.33 -4.28 -20.28
C SER A 276 6.63 -4.57 -21.02
N THR A 277 7.65 -3.74 -20.85
CA THR A 277 8.93 -3.85 -21.55
C THR A 277 10.03 -4.54 -20.75
N ALA A 278 9.92 -4.63 -19.44
CA ALA A 278 10.93 -5.22 -18.57
C ALA A 278 11.08 -6.73 -18.76
N SER A 279 12.27 -7.28 -18.50
CA SER A 279 12.53 -8.72 -18.42
C SER A 279 12.07 -9.32 -17.11
N MET A 280 12.21 -8.59 -16.01
CA MET A 280 11.81 -8.98 -14.67
C MET A 280 11.62 -7.76 -13.79
N LEU A 281 10.86 -7.93 -12.71
CA LEU A 281 10.84 -7.01 -11.58
C LEU A 281 11.71 -7.57 -10.45
N VAL A 282 12.53 -6.69 -9.83
CA VAL A 282 13.36 -7.06 -8.66
C VAL A 282 13.00 -6.17 -7.49
N LEU A 283 12.59 -6.78 -6.36
CA LEU A 283 12.21 -6.11 -5.12
C LEU A 283 13.00 -6.66 -3.93
N PRO A 284 14.25 -6.22 -3.71
CA PRO A 284 15.12 -6.73 -2.65
C PRO A 284 14.87 -6.04 -1.30
N SER A 285 13.63 -5.64 -1.03
CA SER A 285 13.26 -4.85 0.14
C SER A 285 13.56 -5.57 1.45
N LEU A 286 14.10 -4.87 2.44
CA LEU A 286 14.34 -5.38 3.79
C LEU A 286 13.01 -5.57 4.53
N GLU A 287 11.99 -4.78 4.16
CA GLU A 287 10.64 -4.88 4.71
C GLU A 287 9.61 -4.31 3.74
N GLU A 288 8.47 -4.99 3.64
CA GLU A 288 7.29 -4.57 2.88
C GLU A 288 6.01 -4.92 3.64
N GLY A 289 5.07 -3.97 3.70
CA GLY A 289 3.74 -4.24 4.24
C GLY A 289 2.86 -5.06 3.30
N PHE A 290 3.13 -5.02 1.96
CA PHE A 290 2.47 -5.86 0.96
C PHE A 290 3.35 -6.10 -0.28
N GLY A 291 3.77 -5.05 -0.99
CA GLY A 291 4.51 -5.19 -2.25
C GLY A 291 3.60 -5.05 -3.48
N ILE A 292 2.83 -3.96 -3.58
CA ILE A 292 1.96 -3.67 -4.74
C ILE A 292 2.68 -3.86 -6.09
N PRO A 293 3.95 -3.43 -6.29
CA PRO A 293 4.65 -3.67 -7.54
C PRO A 293 4.82 -5.14 -7.92
N ALA A 294 4.97 -6.04 -6.93
CA ALA A 294 5.02 -7.49 -7.20
C ALA A 294 3.69 -8.00 -7.75
N LEU A 295 2.57 -7.58 -7.15
CA LEU A 295 1.24 -7.93 -7.65
C LEU A 295 0.99 -7.39 -9.06
N GLU A 296 1.39 -6.14 -9.33
CA GLU A 296 1.27 -5.52 -10.65
C GLU A 296 2.08 -6.29 -11.70
N ALA A 297 3.32 -6.67 -11.37
CA ALA A 297 4.18 -7.48 -12.24
C ALA A 297 3.56 -8.86 -12.52
N MET A 298 3.11 -9.55 -11.49
CA MET A 298 2.45 -10.85 -11.62
C MET A 298 1.19 -10.78 -12.46
N THR A 299 0.39 -9.72 -12.33
CA THR A 299 -0.85 -9.53 -13.10
C THR A 299 -0.62 -9.59 -14.61
N ILE A 300 0.48 -9.04 -15.09
CA ILE A 300 0.82 -9.03 -16.52
C ILE A 300 1.74 -10.17 -16.94
N GLY A 301 2.14 -11.04 -16.01
CA GLY A 301 3.06 -12.14 -16.28
C GLY A 301 4.53 -11.70 -16.37
N LEU A 302 4.93 -10.62 -15.69
CA LEU A 302 6.34 -10.24 -15.54
C LEU A 302 6.96 -11.08 -14.42
N PRO A 303 8.04 -11.83 -14.66
CA PRO A 303 8.76 -12.57 -13.63
C PRO A 303 9.20 -11.67 -12.47
N VAL A 304 9.11 -12.18 -11.25
CA VAL A 304 9.42 -11.45 -10.02
C VAL A 304 10.57 -12.14 -9.28
N VAL A 305 11.59 -11.36 -8.95
CA VAL A 305 12.62 -11.71 -7.94
C VAL A 305 12.35 -10.80 -6.73
N ALA A 306 12.08 -11.37 -5.59
CA ALA A 306 11.68 -10.61 -4.41
C ALA A 306 12.40 -11.11 -3.14
N SER A 307 12.47 -10.23 -2.15
CA SER A 307 12.96 -10.58 -0.82
C SER A 307 12.06 -11.63 -0.14
N ASN A 308 12.65 -12.48 0.68
CA ASN A 308 11.97 -13.40 1.59
C ASN A 308 11.53 -12.73 2.91
N ARG A 309 11.50 -11.40 2.98
CA ARG A 309 11.16 -10.61 4.16
C ARG A 309 9.81 -9.90 4.01
N GLY A 310 9.23 -9.53 5.15
CA GLY A 310 7.97 -8.82 5.18
C GLY A 310 6.80 -9.62 4.62
N ALA A 311 5.89 -8.94 3.93
CA ALA A 311 4.75 -9.57 3.28
C ALA A 311 5.07 -10.15 1.88
N LEU A 312 6.28 -9.97 1.34
CA LEU A 312 6.62 -10.45 -0.01
C LEU A 312 6.48 -11.97 -0.17
N PRO A 313 6.89 -12.82 0.80
CA PRO A 313 6.61 -14.26 0.72
C PRO A 313 5.12 -14.60 0.65
N GLU A 314 4.29 -13.86 1.39
CA GLU A 314 2.83 -14.03 1.38
C GLU A 314 2.22 -13.63 0.03
N VAL A 315 2.76 -12.59 -0.62
CA VAL A 315 2.24 -12.07 -1.89
C VAL A 315 2.73 -12.89 -3.07
N VAL A 316 4.04 -13.13 -3.15
CA VAL A 316 4.69 -13.76 -4.30
C VAL A 316 4.54 -15.30 -4.26
N GLY A 317 4.68 -15.90 -3.08
CA GLY A 317 4.62 -17.37 -2.96
C GLY A 317 5.66 -18.07 -3.85
N ASP A 318 5.21 -19.10 -4.57
CA ASP A 318 6.01 -19.87 -5.53
C ASP A 318 5.97 -19.29 -6.97
N ALA A 319 5.31 -18.13 -7.14
CA ALA A 319 5.20 -17.45 -8.44
C ALA A 319 6.38 -16.51 -8.75
N GLY A 320 7.38 -16.47 -7.88
CA GLY A 320 8.63 -15.73 -8.05
C GLY A 320 9.80 -16.42 -7.37
N ILE A 321 10.99 -15.84 -7.52
CA ILE A 321 12.18 -16.28 -6.81
C ILE A 321 12.30 -15.42 -5.54
N LEU A 322 12.29 -16.09 -4.38
CA LEU A 322 12.49 -15.43 -3.09
C LEU A 322 13.96 -15.55 -2.67
N ILE A 323 14.57 -14.41 -2.31
CA ILE A 323 15.99 -14.33 -1.93
C ILE A 323 16.16 -13.67 -0.56
N ASP A 324 17.27 -13.93 0.11
CA ASP A 324 17.68 -13.12 1.24
C ASP A 324 18.16 -11.75 0.74
N PRO A 325 17.49 -10.64 1.14
CA PRO A 325 17.84 -9.31 0.66
C PRO A 325 19.22 -8.82 1.15
N GLU A 326 19.82 -9.51 2.11
CA GLU A 326 21.16 -9.20 2.62
C GLU A 326 22.27 -9.96 1.89
N ASP A 327 21.92 -10.99 1.12
CA ASP A 327 22.85 -11.77 0.31
C ASP A 327 22.87 -11.28 -1.16
N VAL A 328 23.87 -10.47 -1.48
CA VAL A 328 24.11 -9.95 -2.84
C VAL A 328 24.35 -11.09 -3.83
N GLY A 329 25.00 -12.19 -3.41
CA GLY A 329 25.28 -13.33 -4.25
C GLY A 329 24.03 -14.08 -4.68
N SER A 330 23.09 -14.33 -3.73
CA SER A 330 21.82 -14.98 -4.04
C SER A 330 20.93 -14.09 -4.93
N LEU A 331 20.93 -12.78 -4.70
CA LEU A 331 20.24 -11.82 -5.57
C LEU A 331 20.79 -11.82 -6.99
N ALA A 332 22.12 -11.78 -7.14
CA ALA A 332 22.79 -11.85 -8.44
C ALA A 332 22.48 -13.17 -9.18
N ALA A 333 22.54 -14.30 -8.47
CA ALA A 333 22.22 -15.62 -9.02
C ALA A 333 20.76 -15.70 -9.50
N ALA A 334 19.81 -15.19 -8.72
CA ALA A 334 18.39 -15.15 -9.11
C ALA A 334 18.15 -14.29 -10.36
N ILE A 335 18.78 -13.11 -10.44
CA ILE A 335 18.72 -12.26 -11.64
C ILE A 335 19.27 -13.02 -12.86
N GLU A 336 20.45 -13.62 -12.74
CA GLU A 336 21.10 -14.36 -13.81
C GLU A 336 20.25 -15.56 -14.26
N GLN A 337 19.66 -16.30 -13.33
CA GLN A 337 18.79 -17.44 -13.60
C GLN A 337 17.57 -17.03 -14.44
N VAL A 338 16.88 -15.94 -14.08
CA VAL A 338 15.74 -15.44 -14.86
C VAL A 338 16.17 -14.96 -16.25
N LEU A 339 17.37 -14.41 -16.41
CA LEU A 339 17.88 -13.95 -17.71
C LEU A 339 18.23 -15.11 -18.65
N THR A 340 18.69 -16.24 -18.11
CA THR A 340 19.27 -17.32 -18.90
C THR A 340 18.37 -18.54 -19.08
N ASP A 341 17.40 -18.75 -18.19
CA ASP A 341 16.48 -19.90 -18.22
C ASP A 341 15.10 -19.50 -18.75
N ASP A 342 14.87 -19.74 -20.03
CA ASP A 342 13.59 -19.46 -20.71
C ASP A 342 12.43 -20.31 -20.15
N HIS A 343 12.70 -21.55 -19.71
CA HIS A 343 11.69 -22.41 -19.15
C HIS A 343 11.22 -21.87 -17.79
N LEU A 344 12.17 -21.50 -16.93
CA LEU A 344 11.88 -20.87 -15.64
C LEU A 344 11.10 -19.57 -15.85
N ARG A 345 11.55 -18.72 -16.77
CA ARG A 345 10.89 -17.43 -17.05
C ARG A 345 9.42 -17.60 -17.46
N ARG A 346 9.13 -18.56 -18.34
CA ARG A 346 7.75 -18.90 -18.73
C ARG A 346 6.94 -19.48 -17.57
N SER A 347 7.55 -20.34 -16.77
CA SER A 347 6.92 -20.90 -15.58
C SER A 347 6.53 -19.83 -14.57
N LEU A 348 7.46 -18.91 -14.23
CA LEU A 348 7.22 -17.81 -13.32
C LEU A 348 6.14 -16.85 -13.87
N SER A 349 6.14 -16.57 -15.17
CA SER A 349 5.13 -15.77 -15.83
C SER A 349 3.73 -16.38 -15.68
N ALA A 350 3.59 -17.67 -15.94
CA ALA A 350 2.30 -18.38 -15.82
C ALA A 350 1.79 -18.41 -14.38
N LYS A 351 2.65 -18.83 -13.44
CA LYS A 351 2.34 -18.86 -12.02
C LYS A 351 2.02 -17.47 -11.47
N GLY A 352 2.70 -16.42 -11.93
CA GLY A 352 2.46 -15.04 -11.53
C GLY A 352 1.04 -14.60 -11.87
N VAL A 353 0.58 -14.86 -13.08
CA VAL A 353 -0.79 -14.53 -13.50
C VAL A 353 -1.82 -15.29 -12.66
N GLU A 354 -1.63 -16.58 -12.43
CA GLU A 354 -2.50 -17.40 -11.60
C GLU A 354 -2.52 -16.88 -10.15
N ARG A 355 -1.36 -16.56 -9.58
CA ARG A 355 -1.23 -16.02 -8.23
C ARG A 355 -1.93 -14.70 -8.06
N ALA A 356 -1.84 -13.81 -9.05
CA ALA A 356 -2.47 -12.49 -9.02
C ALA A 356 -4.00 -12.57 -8.94
N GLU A 357 -4.63 -13.62 -9.47
CA GLU A 357 -6.08 -13.82 -9.39
C GLU A 357 -6.60 -13.98 -7.94
N GLN A 358 -5.75 -14.35 -7.00
CA GLN A 358 -6.11 -14.47 -5.59
C GLN A 358 -6.27 -13.11 -4.90
N PHE A 359 -5.83 -12.02 -5.52
CA PHE A 359 -5.88 -10.68 -4.96
C PHE A 359 -6.97 -9.84 -5.65
N SER A 360 -8.10 -9.72 -4.98
CA SER A 360 -9.30 -9.07 -5.53
C SER A 360 -9.74 -7.89 -4.66
N TRP A 361 -9.92 -6.72 -5.26
CA TRP A 361 -10.54 -5.58 -4.60
C TRP A 361 -11.95 -5.89 -4.11
N HIS A 362 -12.71 -6.69 -4.85
CA HIS A 362 -14.05 -7.11 -4.44
C HIS A 362 -14.01 -7.92 -3.13
N ALA A 363 -13.12 -8.92 -3.04
CA ALA A 363 -12.96 -9.71 -1.81
C ALA A 363 -12.56 -8.85 -0.62
N SER A 364 -11.68 -7.87 -0.82
CA SER A 364 -11.27 -6.92 0.22
C SER A 364 -12.40 -5.97 0.62
N ALA A 365 -13.23 -5.54 -0.32
CA ALA A 365 -14.41 -4.73 -0.02
C ALA A 365 -15.47 -5.51 0.78
N GLU A 366 -15.68 -6.79 0.46
CA GLU A 366 -16.56 -7.68 1.25
C GLU A 366 -16.06 -7.84 2.69
N ALA A 367 -14.77 -8.13 2.86
CA ALA A 367 -14.16 -8.25 4.18
C ALA A 367 -14.26 -6.95 4.99
N LEU A 368 -13.99 -5.81 4.35
CA LEU A 368 -14.08 -4.49 4.96
C LEU A 368 -15.51 -4.13 5.35
N TYR A 369 -16.48 -4.39 4.46
CA TYR A 369 -17.89 -4.13 4.76
C TYR A 369 -18.38 -4.98 5.94
N GLY A 370 -18.00 -6.26 6.00
CA GLY A 370 -18.24 -7.12 7.16
C GLY A 370 -17.64 -6.56 8.45
N ALA A 371 -16.41 -6.06 8.39
CA ALA A 371 -15.74 -5.42 9.53
C ALA A 371 -16.48 -4.17 10.01
N TYR A 372 -16.98 -3.34 9.11
CA TYR A 372 -17.76 -2.14 9.44
C TYR A 372 -19.05 -2.49 10.17
N ARG A 373 -19.83 -3.43 9.63
CA ARG A 373 -21.07 -3.87 10.27
C ARG A 373 -20.82 -4.46 11.65
N ALA A 374 -19.77 -5.27 11.80
CA ALA A 374 -19.41 -5.86 13.09
C ALA A 374 -18.97 -4.80 14.10
N ALA A 375 -18.19 -3.80 13.68
CA ALA A 375 -17.74 -2.71 14.55
C ALA A 375 -18.92 -1.80 14.98
N ALA A 376 -19.79 -1.41 14.05
CA ALA A 376 -21.00 -0.63 14.34
C ALA A 376 -21.91 -1.36 15.35
N ALA A 377 -22.18 -2.63 15.12
CA ALA A 377 -23.00 -3.43 16.02
C ALA A 377 -22.39 -3.59 17.44
N ARG A 378 -21.06 -3.72 17.57
CA ARG A 378 -20.39 -3.73 18.88
C ARG A 378 -20.51 -2.39 19.59
N LYS A 379 -20.34 -1.29 18.87
CA LYS A 379 -20.42 0.06 19.42
C LYS A 379 -21.79 0.37 20.00
N GLN A 380 -22.84 -0.01 19.29
CA GLN A 380 -24.22 0.18 19.74
C GLN A 380 -24.51 -0.62 21.00
N ARG A 381 -24.11 -1.90 21.09
CA ARG A 381 -24.29 -2.72 22.30
C ARG A 381 -23.56 -2.18 23.52
N SER A 382 -22.47 -1.43 23.35
CA SER A 382 -21.75 -0.81 24.48
C SER A 382 -22.32 0.54 24.90
N ALA A 383 -23.25 1.11 24.13
CA ALA A 383 -23.91 2.38 24.42
C ALA A 383 -25.28 2.21 25.06
N THR A 384 -25.84 1.00 25.02
CA THR A 384 -27.08 0.57 25.74
C THR A 384 -26.71 -0.09 27.05
#